data_7d59c3aab0f38ee24cb699a12add52b5
#
_entry.id   7d59c3aab0f38ee24cb699a12add52b5
#
_cell.length_a   1.000
_cell.length_b   1.000
_cell.length_c   1.000
_cell.angle_alpha   90.00
_cell.angle_beta   90.00
_cell.angle_gamma   90.00
#
_symmetry.space_group_name_H-M   'P 1'
#
loop_
_entity.id
_entity.type
_entity.pdbx_description
1 polymer ?
#
loop_
_entity_poly.entity_id
_entity_poly.type
_entity_poly.pdbx_seq_one_letter_code
_entity_poly.pdbx_strand_id
1 'polypeptide(L)'
;MNVLVLNCGSSSIKYQLLNMDADAVLLAKGIVEKIGLTCGSFTYKPEGKEKVVIEQPIADHSVGMDLILKALVDTQHGVLKSLNEINAVGHRVAHGGEYFSCLLYTSD
;
A
#
# COMPACT_ATOMS: atom_id res chain seq x y z
N MET A 1 6.32 -15.14 -4.86
CA MET A 1 5.61 -14.08 -5.56
C MET A 1 5.11 -13.04 -4.57
N ASN A 2 5.47 -11.80 -4.79
CA ASN A 2 5.05 -10.71 -3.91
C ASN A 2 3.83 -10.03 -4.50
N VAL A 3 2.79 -9.89 -3.70
CA VAL A 3 1.51 -9.28 -4.12
C VAL A 3 1.21 -8.10 -3.22
N LEU A 4 0.97 -6.95 -3.81
CA LEU A 4 0.52 -5.76 -3.11
C LEU A 4 -1.00 -5.69 -3.22
N VAL A 5 -1.68 -5.75 -2.07
CA VAL A 5 -3.14 -5.70 -2.00
C VAL A 5 -3.55 -4.32 -1.51
N LEU A 6 -4.43 -3.68 -2.26
CA LEU A 6 -4.90 -2.32 -1.97
C LEU A 6 -6.40 -2.32 -1.78
N ASN A 7 -6.86 -1.67 -0.72
CA ASN A 7 -8.27 -1.40 -0.49
C ASN A 7 -8.46 0.11 -0.48
N CYS A 8 -9.09 0.63 -1.53
CA CYS A 8 -9.27 2.06 -1.69
C CYS A 8 -10.65 2.49 -1.20
N GLY A 9 -10.67 3.42 -0.27
CA GLY A 9 -11.87 4.12 0.14
C GLY A 9 -11.93 5.51 -0.49
N SER A 10 -12.95 6.29 -0.16
CA SER A 10 -13.11 7.63 -0.71
C SER A 10 -11.96 8.55 -0.34
N SER A 11 -11.40 8.40 0.85
CA SER A 11 -10.33 9.26 1.34
C SER A 11 -9.20 8.46 2.01
N SER A 12 -9.08 7.18 1.67
CA SER A 12 -8.06 6.33 2.28
C SER A 12 -7.62 5.23 1.33
N ILE A 13 -6.43 4.68 1.61
CA ILE A 13 -5.92 3.48 0.95
C ILE A 13 -5.33 2.60 2.04
N LYS A 14 -5.90 1.40 2.23
CA LYS A 14 -5.32 0.41 3.12
C LYS A 14 -4.54 -0.58 2.27
N TYR A 15 -3.33 -0.92 2.68
CA TYR A 15 -2.48 -1.77 1.85
C TYR A 15 -1.77 -2.84 2.66
N GLN A 16 -1.45 -3.95 1.98
CA GLN A 16 -0.66 -5.04 2.52
C GLN A 16 0.24 -5.58 1.41
N LEU A 17 1.49 -5.86 1.75
CA LEU A 17 2.40 -6.55 0.84
C LEU A 17 2.61 -7.95 1.37
N LEU A 18 2.28 -8.94 0.56
CA LEU A 18 2.31 -10.35 0.94
C LEU A 18 3.28 -11.12 0.05
N ASN A 19 3.99 -12.06 0.65
CA ASN A 19 4.75 -13.06 -0.10
C ASN A 19 3.89 -14.31 -0.19
N MET A 20 3.58 -14.74 -1.41
CA MET A 20 2.65 -15.83 -1.68
C MET A 20 3.34 -17.11 -2.17
N ASP A 21 4.65 -17.25 -1.96
CA ASP A 21 5.38 -18.40 -2.51
C ASP A 21 4.96 -19.72 -1.89
N ALA A 22 4.86 -19.80 -0.57
CA ALA A 22 4.44 -21.02 0.11
C ALA A 22 3.17 -20.75 0.90
N ASP A 23 3.28 -19.90 1.90
CA ASP A 23 2.14 -19.41 2.69
C ASP A 23 2.09 -17.91 2.55
N ALA A 24 0.91 -17.31 2.67
CA ALA A 24 0.78 -15.87 2.63
C ALA A 24 1.51 -15.27 3.83
N VAL A 25 2.66 -14.69 3.60
CA VAL A 25 3.47 -14.05 4.64
C VAL A 25 3.39 -12.54 4.47
N LEU A 26 2.95 -11.85 5.51
CA LEU A 26 2.86 -10.39 5.50
C LEU A 26 4.26 -9.80 5.58
N LEU A 27 4.63 -9.01 4.57
CA LEU A 27 5.92 -8.31 4.54
C LEU A 27 5.82 -6.88 5.06
N ALA A 28 4.72 -6.20 4.77
CA ALA A 28 4.46 -4.85 5.23
C ALA A 28 2.98 -4.55 5.12
N LYS A 29 2.52 -3.58 5.91
CA LYS A 29 1.13 -3.12 5.84
C LYS A 29 1.07 -1.66 6.26
N GLY A 30 -0.06 -1.02 6.01
CA GLY A 30 -0.30 0.33 6.46
C GLY A 30 -1.57 0.91 5.89
N ILE A 31 -1.71 2.21 6.08
CA ILE A 31 -2.88 2.93 5.61
C ILE A 31 -2.51 4.37 5.29
N VAL A 32 -3.11 4.88 4.22
CA VAL A 32 -3.08 6.30 3.88
C VAL A 32 -4.47 6.83 4.21
N GLU A 33 -4.54 7.88 5.02
CA GLU A 33 -5.82 8.43 5.48
C GLU A 33 -5.92 9.92 5.19
N LYS A 34 -7.15 10.43 5.20
CA LYS A 34 -7.44 11.87 5.02
C LYS A 34 -6.89 12.39 3.68
N ILE A 35 -7.01 11.59 2.65
CA ILE A 35 -6.63 11.99 1.29
C ILE A 35 -7.56 13.10 0.82
N GLY A 36 -6.98 14.16 0.27
CA GLY A 36 -7.74 15.30 -0.21
C GLY A 36 -8.05 16.35 0.84
N LEU A 37 -7.66 16.11 2.09
CA LEU A 37 -7.84 17.06 3.18
C LEU A 37 -6.55 17.85 3.41
N THR A 38 -6.62 18.85 4.28
CA THR A 38 -5.49 19.74 4.54
C THR A 38 -4.29 19.00 5.13
N CYS A 39 -4.53 17.94 5.88
CA CYS A 39 -3.46 17.14 6.45
C CYS A 39 -3.80 15.68 6.31
N GLY A 40 -3.00 14.96 5.55
CA GLY A 40 -3.13 13.51 5.41
C GLY A 40 -2.24 12.78 6.40
N SER A 41 -2.43 11.48 6.49
CA SER A 41 -1.63 10.61 7.35
C SER A 41 -1.22 9.37 6.56
N PHE A 42 0.06 9.07 6.57
CA PHE A 42 0.60 7.87 5.96
C PHE A 42 1.24 7.02 7.03
N THR A 43 0.72 5.82 7.22
CA THR A 43 1.26 4.85 8.17
C THR A 43 1.86 3.69 7.41
N TYR A 44 3.09 3.33 7.77
CA TYR A 44 3.81 2.22 7.16
C TYR A 44 4.40 1.35 8.26
N LYS A 45 4.07 0.07 8.23
CA LYS A 45 4.61 -0.88 9.21
C LYS A 45 5.21 -2.08 8.49
N PRO A 46 6.54 -2.08 8.31
CA PRO A 46 7.23 -3.27 7.81
C PRO A 46 7.25 -4.35 8.88
N GLU A 47 7.18 -5.60 8.46
CA GLU A 47 7.19 -6.73 9.39
C GLU A 47 8.52 -6.80 10.13
N GLY A 48 8.46 -6.92 11.44
CA GLY A 48 9.65 -7.00 12.27
C GLY A 48 10.35 -5.67 12.53
N LYS A 49 9.78 -4.56 12.08
CA LYS A 49 10.34 -3.24 12.27
C LYS A 49 9.31 -2.29 12.87
N GLU A 50 9.76 -1.13 13.29
CA GLU A 50 8.89 -0.14 13.89
C GLU A 50 7.98 0.52 12.86
N LYS A 51 6.81 0.91 13.32
CA LYS A 51 5.84 1.65 12.53
C LYS A 51 6.33 3.06 12.25
N VAL A 52 6.19 3.51 11.02
CA VAL A 52 6.51 4.87 10.60
C VAL A 52 5.20 5.59 10.30
N VAL A 53 5.03 6.77 10.86
CA VAL A 53 3.86 7.61 10.61
C VAL A 53 4.34 8.96 10.10
N ILE A 54 3.83 9.37 8.95
CA ILE A 54 4.16 10.64 8.34
C ILE A 54 2.86 11.43 8.15
N GLU A 55 2.83 12.66 8.65
CA GLU A 55 1.70 13.55 8.46
C GLU A 55 2.08 14.62 7.44
N GLN A 56 1.34 14.67 6.34
CA GLN A 56 1.57 15.64 5.28
C GLN A 56 0.32 15.74 4.41
N PRO A 57 0.15 16.83 3.67
CA PRO A 57 -0.95 16.89 2.71
C PRO A 57 -0.83 15.81 1.65
N ILE A 58 -1.92 15.09 1.41
CA ILE A 58 -1.99 14.06 0.38
C ILE A 58 -3.15 14.45 -0.53
N ALA A 59 -2.82 14.99 -1.70
CA ALA A 59 -3.81 15.64 -2.56
C ALA A 59 -4.84 14.66 -3.12
N ASP A 60 -4.38 13.47 -3.52
CA ASP A 60 -5.24 12.46 -4.12
C ASP A 60 -4.66 11.07 -3.90
N HIS A 61 -5.36 10.07 -4.46
CA HIS A 61 -4.95 8.68 -4.32
C HIS A 61 -3.62 8.39 -5.04
N SER A 62 -3.31 9.12 -6.10
CA SER A 62 -2.04 8.94 -6.82
C SER A 62 -0.85 9.31 -5.94
N VAL A 63 -0.98 10.41 -5.18
CA VAL A 63 0.05 10.81 -4.22
C VAL A 63 0.17 9.75 -3.12
N GLY A 64 -0.96 9.24 -2.63
CA GLY A 64 -0.96 8.18 -1.62
C GLY A 64 -0.26 6.91 -2.11
N MET A 65 -0.54 6.50 -3.33
CA MET A 65 0.13 5.35 -3.94
C MET A 65 1.63 5.55 -4.05
N ASP A 66 2.04 6.74 -4.46
CA ASP A 66 3.46 7.06 -4.58
C ASP A 66 4.18 6.93 -3.23
N LEU A 67 3.55 7.39 -2.17
CA LEU A 67 4.10 7.23 -0.82
C LEU A 67 4.26 5.75 -0.44
N ILE A 68 3.25 4.94 -0.73
CA ILE A 68 3.29 3.51 -0.45
C ILE A 68 4.46 2.85 -1.19
N LEU A 69 4.57 3.10 -2.49
CA LEU A 69 5.60 2.47 -3.31
C LEU A 69 7.00 2.89 -2.89
N LYS A 70 7.17 4.16 -2.57
CA LYS A 70 8.46 4.66 -2.09
C LYS A 70 8.85 4.06 -0.76
N ALA A 71 7.89 3.89 0.15
CA ALA A 71 8.17 3.30 1.46
C ALA A 71 8.60 1.84 1.33
N LEU A 72 7.99 1.09 0.43
CA LEU A 72 8.30 -0.33 0.25
C LEU A 72 9.74 -0.56 -0.23
N VAL A 73 10.32 0.39 -0.92
CA VAL A 73 11.69 0.28 -1.45
C VAL A 73 12.67 1.25 -0.78
N ASP A 74 12.27 1.86 0.32
CA ASP A 74 13.13 2.77 1.07
C ASP A 74 14.36 2.02 1.58
N THR A 75 15.52 2.67 1.55
CA THR A 75 16.78 2.04 1.94
C THR A 75 16.83 1.67 3.44
N GLN A 76 16.10 2.41 4.28
CA GLN A 76 16.09 2.18 5.72
C GLN A 76 14.92 1.35 6.21
N HIS A 77 13.72 1.59 5.65
CA HIS A 77 12.48 1.00 6.15
C HIS A 77 11.83 0.04 5.14
N GLY A 78 12.34 0.00 3.92
CA GLY A 78 11.76 -0.82 2.88
C GLY A 78 11.97 -2.30 3.11
N VAL A 79 11.09 -3.10 2.54
CA VAL A 79 11.17 -4.56 2.57
C VAL A 79 11.57 -5.12 1.21
N LEU A 80 11.64 -4.27 0.19
CA LEU A 80 12.02 -4.61 -1.17
C LEU A 80 13.22 -3.78 -1.61
N LYS A 81 13.99 -4.31 -2.53
CA LYS A 81 15.11 -3.57 -3.12
C LYS A 81 14.67 -2.71 -4.28
N SER A 82 13.65 -3.14 -5.00
CA SER A 82 13.10 -2.38 -6.12
C SER A 82 11.63 -2.74 -6.32
N LEU A 83 10.92 -1.88 -7.04
CA LEU A 83 9.51 -2.12 -7.36
C LEU A 83 9.31 -3.34 -8.25
N ASN A 84 10.34 -3.78 -8.95
CA ASN A 84 10.28 -4.98 -9.78
C ASN A 84 10.04 -6.25 -8.97
N GLU A 85 10.25 -6.20 -7.66
CA GLU A 85 9.98 -7.34 -6.78
C GLU A 85 8.48 -7.50 -6.50
N ILE A 86 7.65 -6.52 -6.84
CA ILE A 86 6.20 -6.63 -6.76
C ILE A 86 5.73 -7.33 -8.03
N ASN A 87 5.22 -8.54 -7.89
CA ASN A 87 4.81 -9.37 -9.03
C ASN A 87 3.39 -9.08 -9.48
N ALA A 88 2.53 -8.69 -8.57
CA ALA A 88 1.13 -8.40 -8.87
C ALA A 88 0.57 -7.36 -7.92
N VAL A 89 -0.42 -6.62 -8.37
CA VAL A 89 -1.15 -5.65 -7.55
C VAL A 89 -2.63 -5.96 -7.64
N GLY A 90 -3.25 -6.20 -6.49
CA GLY A 90 -4.69 -6.41 -6.41
C GLY A 90 -5.37 -5.19 -5.81
N HIS A 91 -6.38 -4.68 -6.51
CA HIS A 91 -7.14 -3.54 -6.03
C HIS A 91 -8.53 -3.98 -5.60
N ARG A 92 -8.97 -3.46 -4.47
CA ARG A 92 -10.36 -3.60 -4.04
C ARG A 92 -10.91 -2.21 -3.77
N VAL A 93 -12.09 -1.95 -4.29
CA VAL A 93 -12.78 -0.70 -4.06
C VAL A 93 -14.10 -1.01 -3.37
N ALA A 94 -14.28 -0.48 -2.17
CA ALA A 94 -15.55 -0.57 -1.47
C ALA A 94 -16.43 0.58 -1.95
N HIS A 95 -17.60 0.27 -2.47
CA HIS A 95 -18.51 1.27 -2.99
C HIS A 95 -19.94 0.88 -2.63
N GLY A 96 -20.55 1.63 -1.73
CA GLY A 96 -21.93 1.37 -1.31
C GLY A 96 -22.12 0.00 -0.68
N GLY A 97 -21.11 -0.53 -0.02
CA GLY A 97 -21.15 -1.84 0.61
C GLY A 97 -20.82 -2.99 -0.33
N GLU A 98 -20.58 -2.71 -1.58
CA GLU A 98 -20.17 -3.70 -2.55
C GLU A 98 -18.66 -3.63 -2.77
N TYR A 99 -18.07 -4.78 -3.00
CA TYR A 99 -16.65 -4.88 -3.30
C TYR A 99 -16.47 -5.21 -4.77
N PHE A 100 -15.81 -4.33 -5.47
CA PHE A 100 -15.39 -4.61 -6.82
C PHE A 100 -13.96 -5.09 -6.77
N SER A 101 -13.76 -6.32 -7.22
CA SER A 101 -12.42 -6.80 -7.47
C SER A 101 -11.96 -6.09 -8.74
N CYS A 102 -11.24 -5.01 -8.57
CA CYS A 102 -10.65 -4.33 -9.70
C CYS A 102 -9.39 -5.06 -10.08
N LEU A 103 -9.12 -4.95 -11.25
CA LEU A 103 -7.93 -5.28 -11.97
C LEU A 103 -6.76 -5.82 -11.15
N LEU A 104 -6.38 -7.03 -11.45
CA LEU A 104 -5.10 -7.57 -11.04
C LEU A 104 -4.17 -7.42 -12.25
N TYR A 105 -3.05 -6.73 -12.07
CA TYR A 105 -2.09 -6.62 -13.13
C TYR A 105 -0.69 -6.91 -12.60
N THR A 106 0.17 -7.37 -13.49
CA THR A 106 1.55 -7.63 -13.14
C THR A 106 2.37 -6.37 -13.32
N SER A 107 3.26 -6.15 -12.37
CA SER A 107 4.22 -5.07 -12.43
C SER A 107 5.45 -5.55 -13.16
N ASP A 108 5.92 -4.78 -14.08
CA ASP A 108 7.17 -5.09 -14.77
C ASP A 108 8.38 -4.64 -13.95
#